data_1388eee9f2ae0e85346e88f5b7ca40d0
#
_entry.id   1388eee9f2ae0e85346e88f5b7ca40d0
#
_cell.length_a   1.000
_cell.length_b   1.000
_cell.length_c   1.000
_cell.angle_alpha   90.00
_cell.angle_beta   90.00
_cell.angle_gamma   90.00
#
_symmetry.space_group_name_H-M   'P 1'
#
loop_
_entity.id
_entity.type
_entity.pdbx_description
1 polymer ?
#
loop_
_entity_poly.entity_id
_entity_poly.type
_entity_poly.pdbx_seq_one_letter_code
_entity_poly.pdbx_strand_id
1 'polypeptide(L)'
;MKKIFTLLTIIVAISSYSQVKMSGVVKDSIGAPLELANVIAINQETKALESYAITDAKGEYRLALGKNGKYNVQVTYIGMKTVNLVVETKEADIKKDFILNFDNALDAVELTYEMPVTIKGDTIVYNADSFKNGSERKLGDVLEKLPGVEINENGQIEVEGNAVQKITVNGKDFFDGDSKLATENIPSNAVDKIEVLRNFSEVGQLRSVTNNQNSVAINIKLKEGKENFWFGDVTVGVGTAPSPNDELYLVQPKLFYYSPKYSVNVIGDMNNIG
;
A
#
# COMPACT_ATOMS: atom_id res chain seq x y z
N MET A 1 -66.79 11.76 -11.63
CA MET A 1 -65.37 12.13 -11.68
C MET A 1 -64.84 12.72 -10.36
N LYS A 2 -65.52 13.72 -9.75
CA LYS A 2 -65.06 14.29 -8.45
C LYS A 2 -64.91 13.27 -7.32
N LYS A 3 -65.82 12.32 -7.16
CA LYS A 3 -65.80 11.26 -6.11
C LYS A 3 -64.69 10.25 -6.31
N ILE A 4 -64.26 9.93 -7.55
CA ILE A 4 -63.17 9.04 -7.86
C ILE A 4 -61.83 9.74 -7.56
N PHE A 5 -61.74 11.03 -7.86
CA PHE A 5 -60.55 11.83 -7.55
C PHE A 5 -60.32 11.98 -6.03
N THR A 6 -61.41 12.16 -5.26
CA THR A 6 -61.34 12.20 -3.78
C THR A 6 -60.94 10.85 -3.20
N LEU A 7 -61.40 9.73 -3.76
CA LEU A 7 -61.02 8.39 -3.32
C LEU A 7 -59.53 8.10 -3.62
N LEU A 8 -59.03 8.52 -4.79
CA LEU A 8 -57.66 8.38 -5.19
C LEU A 8 -56.72 9.20 -4.29
N THR A 9 -57.13 10.41 -3.89
CA THR A 9 -56.34 11.28 -2.99
C THR A 9 -56.27 10.69 -1.57
N ILE A 10 -57.31 10.02 -1.12
CA ILE A 10 -57.35 9.34 0.19
C ILE A 10 -56.43 8.12 0.18
N ILE A 11 -56.35 7.35 -0.91
CA ILE A 11 -55.48 6.17 -1.04
C ILE A 11 -54.00 6.58 -1.02
N VAL A 12 -53.61 7.69 -1.65
CA VAL A 12 -52.25 8.21 -1.64
C VAL A 12 -51.82 8.72 -0.25
N ALA A 13 -52.76 9.21 0.56
CA ALA A 13 -52.49 9.69 1.91
C ALA A 13 -52.17 8.57 2.95
N ILE A 14 -52.46 7.30 2.61
CA ILE A 14 -52.30 6.17 3.53
C ILE A 14 -50.91 5.53 3.42
N SER A 15 -50.07 5.94 2.48
CA SER A 15 -48.66 5.50 2.37
C SER A 15 -47.78 6.17 3.44
N SER A 16 -48.24 6.15 4.69
CA SER A 16 -47.42 6.53 5.83
C SER A 16 -46.35 5.47 5.99
N TYR A 17 -45.12 5.77 5.61
CA TYR A 17 -43.95 4.94 5.94
C TYR A 17 -43.86 4.86 7.47
N SER A 18 -44.39 3.78 8.01
CA SER A 18 -44.32 3.53 9.44
C SER A 18 -42.88 3.23 9.81
N GLN A 19 -42.25 4.18 10.46
CA GLN A 19 -40.85 4.06 10.96
C GLN A 19 -40.86 3.53 12.38
N VAL A 20 -39.84 2.76 12.73
CA VAL A 20 -39.52 2.33 14.09
C VAL A 20 -38.63 3.36 14.70
N LYS A 21 -38.97 3.88 15.85
CA LYS A 21 -38.12 4.81 16.58
C LYS A 21 -37.14 4.05 17.46
N MET A 22 -35.86 4.29 17.25
CA MET A 22 -34.82 3.84 18.16
C MET A 22 -34.32 5.04 18.99
N SER A 23 -34.33 4.89 20.31
CA SER A 23 -33.90 5.95 21.23
C SER A 23 -33.15 5.40 22.44
N GLY A 24 -32.40 6.24 23.10
CA GLY A 24 -31.66 5.90 24.31
C GLY A 24 -30.71 7.01 24.73
N VAL A 25 -29.78 6.70 25.61
CA VAL A 25 -28.79 7.61 26.16
C VAL A 25 -27.39 7.05 25.88
N VAL A 26 -26.51 7.91 25.46
CA VAL A 26 -25.08 7.61 25.31
C VAL A 26 -24.34 8.17 26.53
N LYS A 27 -23.56 7.29 27.21
CA LYS A 27 -22.82 7.62 28.44
C LYS A 27 -21.39 7.12 28.33
N ASP A 28 -20.52 7.67 29.14
CA ASP A 28 -19.20 7.12 29.36
C ASP A 28 -19.21 5.94 30.36
N SER A 29 -18.04 5.36 30.62
CA SER A 29 -17.85 4.23 31.54
C SER A 29 -18.10 4.58 33.02
N ILE A 30 -18.11 5.86 33.39
CA ILE A 30 -18.42 6.34 34.75
C ILE A 30 -19.86 6.84 34.87
N GLY A 31 -20.68 6.75 33.80
CA GLY A 31 -22.08 7.06 33.78
C GLY A 31 -22.42 8.51 33.41
N ALA A 32 -21.47 9.35 33.06
CA ALA A 32 -21.71 10.70 32.61
C ALA A 32 -22.30 10.71 31.19
N PRO A 33 -23.36 11.52 30.92
CA PRO A 33 -23.92 11.64 29.60
C PRO A 33 -22.93 12.30 28.62
N LEU A 34 -22.88 11.78 27.40
CA LEU A 34 -22.02 12.32 26.34
C LEU A 34 -22.85 13.17 25.39
N GLU A 35 -22.65 14.49 25.49
CA GLU A 35 -23.21 15.47 24.56
C GLU A 35 -22.40 15.48 23.26
N LEU A 36 -23.05 15.67 22.11
CA LEU A 36 -22.45 15.69 20.78
C LEU A 36 -21.82 14.36 20.33
N ALA A 37 -22.23 13.24 20.89
CA ALA A 37 -21.89 11.94 20.34
C ALA A 37 -22.67 11.69 19.03
N ASN A 38 -22.02 11.13 18.04
CA ASN A 38 -22.67 10.77 16.78
C ASN A 38 -23.23 9.35 16.87
N VAL A 39 -24.49 9.20 16.50
CA VAL A 39 -25.19 7.90 16.38
C VAL A 39 -25.70 7.76 14.96
N ILE A 40 -25.16 6.81 14.21
CA ILE A 40 -25.55 6.56 12.82
C ILE A 40 -26.11 5.14 12.67
N ALA A 41 -27.08 4.96 11.78
CA ALA A 41 -27.61 3.67 11.41
C ALA A 41 -27.39 3.43 9.91
N ILE A 42 -26.67 2.36 9.59
CA ILE A 42 -26.35 1.94 8.23
C ILE A 42 -27.13 0.67 7.93
N ASN A 43 -27.91 0.68 6.88
CA ASN A 43 -28.64 -0.49 6.40
C ASN A 43 -27.65 -1.57 5.94
N GLN A 44 -27.79 -2.80 6.45
CA GLN A 44 -26.82 -3.87 6.15
C GLN A 44 -26.95 -4.41 4.73
N GLU A 45 -28.11 -4.31 4.12
CA GLU A 45 -28.35 -4.80 2.76
C GLU A 45 -27.90 -3.78 1.71
N THR A 46 -28.35 -2.53 1.86
CA THR A 46 -28.07 -1.46 0.88
C THR A 46 -26.74 -0.76 1.12
N LYS A 47 -26.13 -0.93 2.31
CA LYS A 47 -24.93 -0.19 2.79
C LYS A 47 -25.12 1.33 2.86
N ALA A 48 -26.34 1.80 2.71
CA ALA A 48 -26.67 3.21 2.76
C ALA A 48 -26.87 3.68 4.21
N LEU A 49 -26.59 4.96 4.45
CA LEU A 49 -26.94 5.64 5.69
C LEU A 49 -28.47 5.80 5.73
N GLU A 50 -29.12 5.17 6.71
CA GLU A 50 -30.57 5.23 6.90
C GLU A 50 -30.99 6.40 7.78
N SER A 51 -30.29 6.59 8.90
CA SER A 51 -30.62 7.62 9.89
C SER A 51 -29.39 8.04 10.67
N TYR A 52 -29.38 9.27 11.16
CA TYR A 52 -28.34 9.76 12.06
C TYR A 52 -28.93 10.66 13.16
N ALA A 53 -28.26 10.75 14.28
CA ALA A 53 -28.54 11.65 15.37
C ALA A 53 -27.26 12.12 16.04
N ILE A 54 -27.31 13.30 16.62
CA ILE A 54 -26.30 13.82 17.53
C ILE A 54 -26.95 13.92 18.91
N THR A 55 -26.26 13.43 19.94
CA THR A 55 -26.78 13.46 21.31
C THR A 55 -26.89 14.86 21.87
N ASP A 56 -27.93 15.11 22.66
CA ASP A 56 -28.13 16.36 23.40
C ASP A 56 -27.32 16.44 24.71
N ALA A 57 -27.49 17.49 25.49
CA ALA A 57 -26.80 17.70 26.77
C ALA A 57 -27.08 16.61 27.83
N LYS A 58 -28.12 15.79 27.63
CA LYS A 58 -28.43 14.64 28.49
C LYS A 58 -27.92 13.33 27.89
N GLY A 59 -27.21 13.39 26.75
CA GLY A 59 -26.75 12.24 26.00
C GLY A 59 -27.87 11.52 25.24
N GLU A 60 -29.10 12.09 25.13
CA GLU A 60 -30.23 11.45 24.47
C GLU A 60 -30.07 11.48 22.95
N TYR A 61 -30.43 10.38 22.29
CA TYR A 61 -30.49 10.27 20.84
C TYR A 61 -31.80 9.67 20.36
N ARG A 62 -32.16 9.95 19.10
CA ARG A 62 -33.36 9.41 18.43
C ARG A 62 -33.07 9.17 16.98
N LEU A 63 -33.27 7.93 16.54
CA LEU A 63 -33.15 7.49 15.14
C LEU A 63 -34.54 7.06 14.64
N ALA A 64 -34.80 7.29 13.37
CA ALA A 64 -35.97 6.79 12.66
C ALA A 64 -35.48 5.71 11.67
N LEU A 65 -35.94 4.46 11.84
CA LEU A 65 -35.48 3.31 11.07
C LEU A 65 -36.69 2.68 10.33
N GLY A 66 -36.44 2.10 9.17
CA GLY A 66 -37.44 1.32 8.47
C GLY A 66 -37.85 0.06 9.24
N LYS A 67 -39.11 -0.40 9.06
CA LYS A 67 -39.57 -1.68 9.62
C LYS A 67 -38.94 -2.87 8.92
N ASN A 68 -38.80 -3.97 9.65
CA ASN A 68 -38.31 -5.25 9.14
C ASN A 68 -36.90 -5.15 8.44
N GLY A 69 -36.07 -4.18 8.86
CA GLY A 69 -34.73 -3.96 8.36
C GLY A 69 -33.66 -4.42 9.34
N LYS A 70 -32.45 -4.58 8.83
CA LYS A 70 -31.26 -4.92 9.61
C LYS A 70 -30.25 -3.80 9.49
N TYR A 71 -29.85 -3.22 10.61
CA TYR A 71 -29.03 -2.02 10.67
C TYR A 71 -27.80 -2.24 11.52
N ASN A 72 -26.66 -1.71 11.07
CA ASN A 72 -25.49 -1.53 11.91
C ASN A 72 -25.56 -0.14 12.53
N VAL A 73 -25.81 -0.07 13.82
CA VAL A 73 -25.82 1.18 14.59
C VAL A 73 -24.42 1.42 15.14
N GLN A 74 -23.81 2.52 14.73
CA GLN A 74 -22.48 2.92 15.16
C GLN A 74 -22.57 4.19 16.02
N VAL A 75 -21.91 4.15 17.17
CA VAL A 75 -21.81 5.28 18.09
C VAL A 75 -20.36 5.70 18.21
N THR A 76 -20.08 6.97 17.93
CA THR A 76 -18.74 7.55 17.99
C THR A 76 -18.70 8.81 18.84
N TYR A 77 -17.62 8.98 19.60
CA TYR A 77 -17.33 10.17 20.35
C TYR A 77 -15.81 10.39 20.38
N ILE A 78 -15.38 11.67 20.43
CA ILE A 78 -13.95 12.00 20.39
C ILE A 78 -13.22 11.41 21.60
N GLY A 79 -12.11 10.72 21.38
CA GLY A 79 -11.32 10.10 22.44
C GLY A 79 -11.92 8.84 23.05
N MET A 80 -12.98 8.26 22.46
CA MET A 80 -13.62 7.04 22.93
C MET A 80 -13.69 5.96 21.85
N LYS A 81 -13.69 4.70 22.27
CA LYS A 81 -13.83 3.54 21.38
C LYS A 81 -15.20 3.55 20.71
N THR A 82 -15.20 3.42 19.40
CA THR A 82 -16.43 3.27 18.61
C THR A 82 -17.17 1.99 19.03
N VAL A 83 -18.48 2.13 19.28
CA VAL A 83 -19.37 1.00 19.57
C VAL A 83 -20.21 0.70 18.35
N ASN A 84 -20.23 -0.54 17.92
CA ASN A 84 -21.06 -1.04 16.81
C ASN A 84 -22.05 -2.07 17.36
N LEU A 85 -23.33 -1.93 16.96
CA LEU A 85 -24.41 -2.85 17.34
C LEU A 85 -25.28 -3.17 16.14
N VAL A 86 -25.50 -4.44 15.87
CA VAL A 86 -26.47 -4.88 14.87
C VAL A 86 -27.86 -4.89 15.49
N VAL A 87 -28.79 -4.19 14.86
CA VAL A 87 -30.18 -4.07 15.32
C VAL A 87 -31.11 -4.55 14.21
N GLU A 88 -32.06 -5.40 14.57
CA GLU A 88 -33.17 -5.81 13.70
C GLU A 88 -34.43 -5.11 14.15
N THR A 89 -35.07 -4.36 13.24
CA THR A 89 -36.33 -3.67 13.51
C THR A 89 -37.51 -4.58 13.19
N LYS A 90 -38.52 -4.52 14.03
CA LYS A 90 -39.83 -5.13 13.81
C LYS A 90 -40.88 -4.02 13.77
N GLU A 91 -41.98 -4.17 14.52
CA GLU A 91 -43.02 -3.17 14.58
C GLU A 91 -42.96 -2.23 15.78
N ALA A 92 -42.20 -2.66 16.82
CA ALA A 92 -42.09 -1.93 18.08
C ALA A 92 -40.89 -1.00 18.12
N ASP A 93 -41.05 0.13 18.82
CA ASP A 93 -39.94 1.05 19.11
C ASP A 93 -38.85 0.37 19.96
N ILE A 94 -37.63 0.78 19.73
CA ILE A 94 -36.42 0.20 20.37
C ILE A 94 -35.82 1.22 21.34
N LYS A 95 -35.63 0.79 22.58
CA LYS A 95 -34.89 1.59 23.56
C LYS A 95 -33.54 0.92 23.84
N LYS A 96 -32.44 1.65 23.57
CA LYS A 96 -31.07 1.13 23.73
C LYS A 96 -30.12 2.21 24.21
N ASP A 97 -29.52 2.00 25.36
CA ASP A 97 -28.45 2.87 25.85
C ASP A 97 -27.08 2.34 25.41
N PHE A 98 -26.13 3.24 25.21
CA PHE A 98 -24.76 2.92 24.84
C PHE A 98 -23.79 3.45 25.91
N ILE A 99 -22.80 2.62 26.22
CA ILE A 99 -21.70 3.00 27.11
C ILE A 99 -20.41 2.97 26.27
N LEU A 100 -19.73 4.10 26.21
CA LEU A 100 -18.45 4.24 25.52
C LEU A 100 -17.32 4.21 26.53
N ASN A 101 -16.27 3.46 26.22
CA ASN A 101 -15.04 3.43 27.00
C ASN A 101 -14.03 4.38 26.37
N PHE A 102 -13.17 4.97 27.20
CA PHE A 102 -12.05 5.75 26.70
C PHE A 102 -11.19 4.89 25.79
N ASP A 103 -10.80 5.46 24.67
CA ASP A 103 -9.80 4.88 23.81
C ASP A 103 -8.43 5.18 24.40
N ASN A 104 -8.00 4.34 25.35
CA ASN A 104 -6.66 4.41 25.92
C ASN A 104 -5.60 3.81 24.97
N ALA A 105 -6.01 3.24 23.85
CA ALA A 105 -5.14 3.02 22.75
C ALA A 105 -4.96 4.37 22.01
N LEU A 106 -4.09 5.22 22.52
CA LEU A 106 -3.12 5.75 21.61
C LEU A 106 -2.50 4.51 20.97
N ASP A 107 -2.95 4.12 19.79
CA ASP A 107 -2.04 3.47 18.87
C ASP A 107 -0.81 4.38 18.94
N ALA A 108 0.22 3.89 19.63
CA ALA A 108 1.53 4.48 19.48
C ALA A 108 1.72 4.40 17.96
N VAL A 109 1.60 5.51 17.28
CA VAL A 109 2.23 5.71 15.99
C VAL A 109 3.69 5.60 16.40
N GLU A 110 4.17 4.36 16.41
CA GLU A 110 5.57 4.07 16.43
C GLU A 110 6.05 4.66 15.10
N LEU A 111 6.39 5.94 15.17
CA LEU A 111 7.20 6.57 14.14
C LEU A 111 8.52 5.80 14.22
N THR A 112 8.57 4.66 13.58
CA THR A 112 9.81 4.00 13.22
C THR A 112 10.49 4.96 12.25
N TYR A 113 11.22 5.92 12.83
CA TYR A 113 12.13 6.76 12.07
C TYR A 113 13.26 5.83 11.62
N GLU A 114 13.06 5.21 10.48
CA GLU A 114 14.16 4.48 9.82
C GLU A 114 15.16 5.52 9.34
N MET A 115 16.36 5.48 9.92
CA MET A 115 17.44 6.36 9.50
C MET A 115 17.70 6.16 8.00
N PRO A 116 17.82 7.23 7.20
CA PRO A 116 18.14 7.13 5.79
C PRO A 116 19.38 6.31 5.50
N VAL A 117 20.38 6.44 6.37
CA VAL A 117 21.66 5.70 6.29
C VAL A 117 22.00 5.14 7.67
N THR A 118 22.38 3.87 7.70
CA THR A 118 22.86 3.19 8.93
C THR A 118 24.15 2.43 8.59
N ILE A 119 25.15 2.52 9.46
CA ILE A 119 26.40 1.78 9.32
C ILE A 119 26.41 0.62 10.31
N LYS A 120 26.58 -0.61 9.80
CA LYS A 120 26.66 -1.84 10.59
C LYS A 120 27.97 -2.57 10.28
N GLY A 121 29.01 -2.32 11.08
CA GLY A 121 30.35 -2.83 10.80
C GLY A 121 30.88 -2.33 9.44
N ASP A 122 31.20 -3.24 8.54
CA ASP A 122 31.68 -2.93 7.18
C ASP A 122 30.54 -2.69 6.17
N THR A 123 29.29 -2.68 6.62
CA THR A 123 28.13 -2.53 5.75
C THR A 123 27.46 -1.18 5.95
N ILE A 124 27.29 -0.43 4.86
CA ILE A 124 26.44 0.76 4.83
C ILE A 124 25.06 0.33 4.34
N VAL A 125 24.02 0.63 5.09
CA VAL A 125 22.64 0.32 4.75
C VAL A 125 21.89 1.62 4.44
N TYR A 126 21.43 1.77 3.22
CA TYR A 126 20.59 2.86 2.77
C TYR A 126 19.12 2.41 2.75
N ASN A 127 18.24 3.18 3.35
CA ASN A 127 16.79 3.01 3.17
C ASN A 127 16.41 3.62 1.83
N ALA A 128 16.00 2.78 0.86
CA ALA A 128 15.75 3.22 -0.49
C ALA A 128 14.64 4.27 -0.59
N ASP A 129 13.60 4.16 0.23
CA ASP A 129 12.46 5.10 0.19
C ASP A 129 12.84 6.51 0.67
N SER A 130 13.88 6.65 1.50
CA SER A 130 14.40 7.94 1.95
C SER A 130 15.10 8.75 0.85
N PHE A 131 15.50 8.10 -0.24
CA PHE A 131 16.20 8.72 -1.37
C PHE A 131 15.33 8.83 -2.63
N LYS A 132 14.07 8.42 -2.57
CA LYS A 132 13.12 8.52 -3.67
C LYS A 132 12.27 9.76 -3.55
N ASN A 133 12.03 10.43 -4.67
CA ASN A 133 11.10 11.56 -4.79
C ASN A 133 9.89 11.24 -5.68
N GLY A 134 9.79 9.99 -6.18
CA GLY A 134 8.69 9.51 -7.03
C GLY A 134 8.99 9.53 -8.53
N SER A 135 10.16 10.03 -8.96
CA SER A 135 10.58 10.00 -10.37
C SER A 135 11.33 8.71 -10.74
N GLU A 136 11.83 7.98 -9.76
CA GLU A 136 12.65 6.79 -9.94
C GLU A 136 11.81 5.62 -10.44
N ARG A 137 12.25 5.01 -11.52
CA ARG A 137 11.60 3.85 -12.12
C ARG A 137 12.38 2.57 -11.88
N LYS A 138 13.70 2.65 -11.95
CA LYS A 138 14.61 1.51 -11.88
C LYS A 138 15.60 1.66 -10.71
N LEU A 139 16.29 0.58 -10.39
CA LEU A 139 17.31 0.58 -9.33
C LEU A 139 18.41 1.62 -9.60
N GLY A 140 18.83 1.77 -10.85
CA GLY A 140 19.84 2.77 -11.23
C GLY A 140 19.47 4.16 -10.78
N ASP A 141 18.23 4.59 -11.01
CA ASP A 141 17.74 5.93 -10.62
C ASP A 141 17.83 6.14 -9.10
N VAL A 142 17.70 5.07 -8.31
CA VAL A 142 17.82 5.14 -6.85
C VAL A 142 19.28 5.20 -6.44
N LEU A 143 20.15 4.37 -7.05
CA LEU A 143 21.57 4.31 -6.74
C LEU A 143 22.28 5.65 -7.00
N GLU A 144 21.94 6.35 -8.09
CA GLU A 144 22.48 7.68 -8.43
C GLU A 144 22.19 8.75 -7.37
N LYS A 145 21.18 8.54 -6.53
CA LYS A 145 20.81 9.47 -5.44
C LYS A 145 21.47 9.13 -4.11
N LEU A 146 22.15 7.99 -4.02
CA LEU A 146 22.79 7.60 -2.78
C LEU A 146 24.13 8.33 -2.61
N PRO A 147 24.39 8.88 -1.43
CA PRO A 147 25.67 9.52 -1.14
C PRO A 147 26.86 8.57 -1.37
N GLY A 148 27.82 9.00 -2.18
CA GLY A 148 29.04 8.25 -2.45
C GLY A 148 28.89 7.09 -3.44
N VAL A 149 27.76 7.00 -4.13
CA VAL A 149 27.52 6.03 -5.21
C VAL A 149 27.48 6.76 -6.54
N GLU A 150 28.20 6.26 -7.53
CA GLU A 150 28.26 6.79 -8.90
C GLU A 150 28.02 5.66 -9.90
N ILE A 151 27.36 5.95 -11.01
CA ILE A 151 27.16 5.02 -12.12
C ILE A 151 27.77 5.66 -13.37
N ASN A 152 28.75 5.01 -13.97
CA ASN A 152 29.36 5.52 -15.18
C ASN A 152 28.49 5.20 -16.44
N GLU A 153 28.84 5.78 -17.58
CA GLU A 153 28.15 5.61 -18.86
C GLU A 153 28.05 4.14 -19.32
N ASN A 154 28.94 3.29 -18.86
CA ASN A 154 28.92 1.85 -19.16
C ASN A 154 28.01 1.04 -18.21
N GLY A 155 27.35 1.70 -17.24
CA GLY A 155 26.53 1.05 -16.22
C GLY A 155 27.31 0.40 -15.08
N GLN A 156 28.62 0.67 -14.98
CA GLN A 156 29.44 0.21 -13.89
C GLN A 156 29.23 1.11 -12.66
N ILE A 157 29.04 0.50 -11.52
CA ILE A 157 28.78 1.20 -10.26
C ILE A 157 30.11 1.34 -9.49
N GLU A 158 30.32 2.52 -8.95
CA GLU A 158 31.41 2.81 -8.03
C GLU A 158 30.83 3.33 -6.70
N VAL A 159 31.44 2.89 -5.61
CA VAL A 159 31.12 3.39 -4.27
C VAL A 159 32.38 3.91 -3.61
N GLU A 160 32.35 5.20 -3.25
CA GLU A 160 33.54 5.88 -2.65
C GLU A 160 34.82 5.68 -3.51
N GLY A 161 34.65 5.70 -4.85
CA GLY A 161 35.75 5.51 -5.81
C GLY A 161 36.20 4.06 -6.01
N ASN A 162 35.53 3.08 -5.42
CA ASN A 162 35.82 1.65 -5.60
C ASN A 162 34.74 0.99 -6.47
N ALA A 163 35.20 0.27 -7.51
CA ALA A 163 34.24 -0.42 -8.40
C ALA A 163 33.54 -1.55 -7.68
N VAL A 164 32.22 -1.63 -7.88
CA VAL A 164 31.37 -2.71 -7.35
C VAL A 164 31.60 -3.98 -8.14
N GLN A 165 32.06 -5.01 -7.44
CA GLN A 165 32.43 -6.30 -8.05
C GLN A 165 31.23 -7.21 -8.25
N LYS A 166 30.20 -7.06 -7.40
CA LYS A 166 29.03 -7.96 -7.42
C LYS A 166 27.78 -7.26 -6.91
N ILE A 167 26.65 -7.56 -7.58
CA ILE A 167 25.31 -7.20 -7.10
C ILE A 167 24.55 -8.47 -6.80
N THR A 168 23.93 -8.51 -5.62
CA THR A 168 23.06 -9.60 -5.19
C THR A 168 21.67 -9.08 -4.86
N VAL A 169 20.65 -9.94 -4.96
CA VAL A 169 19.28 -9.64 -4.55
C VAL A 169 18.91 -10.59 -3.42
N ASN A 170 18.59 -10.03 -2.24
CA ASN A 170 18.38 -10.78 -1.00
C ASN A 170 19.51 -11.79 -0.70
N GLY A 171 20.76 -11.39 -0.97
CA GLY A 171 21.95 -12.20 -0.75
C GLY A 171 22.24 -13.26 -1.81
N LYS A 172 21.47 -13.31 -2.90
CA LYS A 172 21.67 -14.27 -4.00
C LYS A 172 22.12 -13.55 -5.26
N ASP A 173 22.98 -14.21 -6.02
CA ASP A 173 23.32 -13.80 -7.37
C ASP A 173 22.11 -14.01 -8.29
N PHE A 174 21.68 -12.96 -8.97
CA PHE A 174 20.49 -13.01 -9.81
C PHE A 174 20.79 -12.71 -11.29
N PHE A 175 21.80 -11.88 -11.53
CA PHE A 175 22.16 -11.41 -12.87
C PHE A 175 23.55 -11.88 -13.31
N ASP A 176 24.07 -12.95 -12.71
CA ASP A 176 25.42 -13.48 -12.97
C ASP A 176 26.54 -12.41 -12.85
N GLY A 177 26.33 -11.45 -11.93
CA GLY A 177 27.26 -10.33 -11.71
C GLY A 177 27.09 -9.15 -12.66
N ASP A 178 26.13 -9.18 -13.59
CA ASP A 178 25.89 -8.06 -14.50
C ASP A 178 25.17 -6.90 -13.77
N SER A 179 25.96 -5.89 -13.41
CA SER A 179 25.48 -4.69 -12.72
C SER A 179 24.51 -3.89 -13.57
N LYS A 180 24.73 -3.84 -14.90
CA LYS A 180 23.88 -3.10 -15.83
C LYS A 180 22.50 -3.72 -15.94
N LEU A 181 22.41 -5.06 -16.04
CA LEU A 181 21.13 -5.75 -16.02
C LEU A 181 20.37 -5.49 -14.71
N ALA A 182 21.05 -5.46 -13.58
CA ALA A 182 20.42 -5.15 -12.29
C ALA A 182 19.87 -3.72 -12.25
N THR A 183 20.69 -2.72 -12.59
CA THR A 183 20.31 -1.30 -12.53
C THR A 183 19.20 -0.92 -13.49
N GLU A 184 19.22 -1.47 -14.71
CA GLU A 184 18.23 -1.16 -15.75
C GLU A 184 16.89 -1.89 -15.58
N ASN A 185 16.84 -2.99 -14.82
CA ASN A 185 15.64 -3.83 -14.83
C ASN A 185 14.95 -3.94 -13.47
N ILE A 186 15.64 -3.93 -12.33
CA ILE A 186 14.98 -3.99 -11.01
C ILE A 186 14.13 -2.72 -10.80
N PRO A 187 12.80 -2.87 -10.58
CA PRO A 187 11.94 -1.71 -10.38
C PRO A 187 12.22 -1.06 -9.01
N SER A 188 12.31 0.27 -8.99
CA SER A 188 12.59 1.06 -7.79
C SER A 188 11.60 0.79 -6.65
N ASN A 189 10.33 0.55 -6.97
CA ASN A 189 9.27 0.29 -6.00
C ASN A 189 9.38 -1.08 -5.32
N ALA A 190 10.19 -1.99 -5.84
CA ALA A 190 10.45 -3.28 -5.21
C ALA A 190 11.61 -3.23 -4.20
N VAL A 191 12.42 -2.16 -4.23
CA VAL A 191 13.60 -2.01 -3.38
C VAL A 191 13.22 -1.43 -2.02
N ASP A 192 13.59 -2.14 -0.95
CA ASP A 192 13.47 -1.71 0.44
C ASP A 192 14.77 -1.06 0.92
N LYS A 193 15.87 -1.83 0.94
CA LYS A 193 17.18 -1.39 1.41
C LYS A 193 18.29 -1.73 0.42
N ILE A 194 19.31 -0.91 0.41
CA ILE A 194 20.51 -1.11 -0.39
C ILE A 194 21.68 -1.23 0.59
N GLU A 195 22.28 -2.41 0.65
CA GLU A 195 23.39 -2.72 1.54
C GLU A 195 24.69 -2.68 0.74
N VAL A 196 25.55 -1.76 1.06
CA VAL A 196 26.91 -1.70 0.50
C VAL A 196 27.87 -2.42 1.43
N LEU A 197 28.41 -3.53 0.97
CA LEU A 197 29.36 -4.35 1.70
C LEU A 197 30.78 -3.95 1.32
N ARG A 198 31.48 -3.31 2.22
CA ARG A 198 32.92 -3.01 2.08
C ARG A 198 33.74 -4.25 2.45
N ASN A 199 34.94 -4.34 1.92
CA ASN A 199 35.84 -5.48 2.14
C ASN A 199 35.16 -6.83 1.80
N PHE A 200 34.40 -6.84 0.71
CA PHE A 200 33.64 -8.02 0.27
C PHE A 200 34.61 -9.15 -0.13
N SER A 201 34.32 -10.37 0.31
CA SER A 201 34.97 -11.58 -0.15
C SER A 201 33.94 -12.66 -0.38
N GLU A 202 33.96 -13.32 -1.53
CA GLU A 202 33.03 -14.42 -1.85
C GLU A 202 33.22 -15.61 -0.90
N VAL A 203 34.42 -15.80 -0.40
CA VAL A 203 34.75 -16.86 0.57
C VAL A 203 34.99 -16.22 1.93
N GLY A 204 33.96 -16.30 2.82
CA GLY A 204 34.04 -15.65 4.14
C GLY A 204 35.24 -16.03 5.00
N GLN A 205 35.83 -17.20 4.78
CA GLN A 205 37.03 -17.67 5.47
C GLN A 205 38.32 -16.99 5.00
N LEU A 206 38.34 -16.35 3.82
CA LEU A 206 39.47 -15.67 3.24
C LEU A 206 39.54 -14.19 3.54
N ARG A 207 38.54 -13.62 4.24
CA ARG A 207 38.53 -12.19 4.61
C ARG A 207 39.78 -11.72 5.34
N SER A 208 40.42 -12.61 6.09
CA SER A 208 41.65 -12.29 6.85
C SER A 208 42.93 -12.52 6.07
N VAL A 209 42.86 -13.19 4.93
CA VAL A 209 44.10 -13.61 4.18
C VAL A 209 44.25 -12.82 2.88
N THR A 210 43.17 -12.38 2.25
CA THR A 210 43.27 -11.53 1.05
C THR A 210 43.17 -10.07 1.47
N ASN A 211 44.27 -9.34 1.22
CA ASN A 211 44.36 -7.90 1.51
C ASN A 211 43.54 -7.04 0.52
N ASN A 212 42.29 -7.46 0.26
CA ASN A 212 41.35 -6.81 -0.66
C ASN A 212 40.56 -5.72 0.08
N GLN A 213 41.26 -4.73 0.62
CA GLN A 213 40.66 -3.61 1.38
C GLN A 213 39.71 -2.73 0.55
N ASN A 214 39.69 -2.90 -0.78
CA ASN A 214 38.94 -2.05 -1.71
C ASN A 214 37.82 -2.81 -2.48
N SER A 215 37.49 -4.04 -2.10
CA SER A 215 36.43 -4.78 -2.76
C SER A 215 35.07 -4.39 -2.20
N VAL A 216 34.14 -4.03 -3.08
CA VAL A 216 32.80 -3.61 -2.73
C VAL A 216 31.76 -4.50 -3.43
N ALA A 217 30.73 -4.90 -2.70
CA ALA A 217 29.56 -5.53 -3.27
C ALA A 217 28.30 -4.81 -2.81
N ILE A 218 27.24 -4.91 -3.59
CA ILE A 218 25.93 -4.36 -3.26
C ILE A 218 24.92 -5.50 -3.11
N ASN A 219 24.17 -5.49 -2.01
CA ASN A 219 23.05 -6.39 -1.82
C ASN A 219 21.75 -5.60 -1.78
N ILE A 220 20.85 -5.90 -2.70
CA ILE A 220 19.52 -5.28 -2.79
C ILE A 220 18.56 -6.08 -1.95
N LYS A 221 17.96 -5.47 -0.94
CA LYS A 221 16.85 -6.02 -0.17
C LYS A 221 15.54 -5.61 -0.81
N LEU A 222 14.71 -6.58 -1.10
CA LEU A 222 13.37 -6.34 -1.65
C LEU A 222 12.35 -6.15 -0.53
N LYS A 223 11.32 -5.35 -0.80
CA LYS A 223 10.18 -5.12 0.10
C LYS A 223 9.43 -6.42 0.37
N GLU A 224 8.79 -6.50 1.53
CA GLU A 224 7.86 -7.58 1.83
C GLU A 224 6.77 -7.69 0.74
N GLY A 225 6.42 -8.92 0.39
CA GLY A 225 5.49 -9.20 -0.70
C GLY A 225 6.10 -9.13 -2.13
N LYS A 226 7.39 -8.74 -2.26
CA LYS A 226 8.15 -8.79 -3.52
C LYS A 226 9.11 -9.99 -3.59
N GLU A 227 8.72 -11.10 -2.96
CA GLU A 227 9.54 -12.31 -2.94
C GLU A 227 9.30 -13.21 -4.16
N ASN A 228 8.16 -13.06 -4.85
CA ASN A 228 7.80 -13.84 -6.04
C ASN A 228 7.10 -12.91 -7.02
N PHE A 229 7.81 -12.36 -7.99
CA PHE A 229 7.21 -11.44 -8.94
C PHE A 229 7.94 -11.38 -10.28
N TRP A 230 7.20 -11.00 -11.32
CA TRP A 230 7.73 -10.68 -12.63
C TRP A 230 8.03 -9.20 -12.75
N PHE A 231 9.10 -8.86 -13.43
CA PHE A 231 9.46 -7.49 -13.77
C PHE A 231 10.24 -7.46 -15.09
N GLY A 232 10.42 -6.28 -15.65
CA GLY A 232 11.09 -6.08 -16.92
C GLY A 232 10.27 -5.22 -17.86
N ASP A 233 10.65 -5.22 -19.12
CA ASP A 233 9.99 -4.46 -20.16
C ASP A 233 10.02 -5.21 -21.51
N VAL A 234 9.18 -4.76 -22.43
CA VAL A 234 9.15 -5.22 -23.82
C VAL A 234 9.18 -4.00 -24.70
N THR A 235 10.27 -3.84 -25.45
CA THR A 235 10.37 -2.79 -26.47
C THR A 235 9.80 -3.32 -27.79
N VAL A 236 8.83 -2.59 -28.36
CA VAL A 236 8.25 -2.90 -29.66
C VAL A 236 8.40 -1.68 -30.54
N GLY A 237 8.97 -1.84 -31.71
CA GLY A 237 9.10 -0.82 -32.73
C GLY A 237 8.57 -1.31 -34.06
N VAL A 238 7.92 -0.42 -34.82
CA VAL A 238 7.52 -0.63 -36.21
C VAL A 238 7.93 0.59 -37.00
N GLY A 239 8.34 0.37 -38.23
CA GLY A 239 8.76 1.45 -39.13
C GLY A 239 8.67 1.05 -40.60
N THR A 240 9.00 1.98 -41.48
CA THR A 240 9.10 1.74 -42.93
C THR A 240 10.47 2.19 -43.42
N ALA A 241 11.11 1.34 -44.19
CA ALA A 241 12.33 1.73 -44.89
C ALA A 241 12.04 2.69 -46.08
N PRO A 242 13.04 3.39 -46.60
CA PRO A 242 12.87 4.19 -47.81
C PRO A 242 12.41 3.43 -49.04
N SER A 243 12.53 2.12 -49.07
CA SER A 243 12.02 1.25 -50.12
C SER A 243 10.56 0.86 -49.84
N PRO A 244 9.64 0.98 -50.82
CA PRO A 244 8.19 0.96 -50.56
C PRO A 244 7.58 -0.38 -50.11
N ASN A 245 8.38 -1.42 -49.91
CA ASN A 245 7.89 -2.76 -49.48
C ASN A 245 8.62 -3.33 -48.24
N ASP A 246 9.47 -2.57 -47.57
CA ASP A 246 10.19 -3.08 -46.39
C ASP A 246 9.57 -2.52 -45.12
N GLU A 247 8.71 -3.31 -44.50
CA GLU A 247 8.25 -3.09 -43.13
C GLU A 247 9.36 -3.45 -42.15
N LEU A 248 9.74 -2.48 -41.30
CA LEU A 248 10.72 -2.69 -40.25
C LEU A 248 10.02 -3.04 -38.94
N TYR A 249 10.56 -4.00 -38.21
CA TYR A 249 10.08 -4.33 -36.89
C TYR A 249 11.22 -4.58 -35.90
N LEU A 250 10.91 -4.32 -34.64
CA LEU A 250 11.76 -4.60 -33.48
C LEU A 250 10.90 -5.12 -32.34
N VAL A 251 11.29 -6.26 -31.75
CA VAL A 251 10.65 -6.79 -30.54
C VAL A 251 11.75 -7.28 -29.62
N GLN A 252 11.95 -6.59 -28.49
CA GLN A 252 12.99 -6.88 -27.52
C GLN A 252 12.35 -7.11 -26.14
N PRO A 253 11.98 -8.34 -25.80
CA PRO A 253 11.54 -8.69 -24.45
C PRO A 253 12.74 -8.80 -23.52
N LYS A 254 12.63 -8.17 -22.33
CA LYS A 254 13.51 -8.34 -21.18
C LYS A 254 12.62 -8.61 -19.96
N LEU A 255 12.34 -9.87 -19.68
CA LEU A 255 11.44 -10.30 -18.61
C LEU A 255 12.19 -11.13 -17.59
N PHE A 256 12.02 -10.83 -16.34
CA PHE A 256 12.68 -11.48 -15.22
C PHE A 256 11.64 -11.93 -14.21
N TYR A 257 11.81 -13.14 -13.71
CA TYR A 257 11.07 -13.65 -12.57
C TYR A 257 12.01 -13.88 -11.41
N TYR A 258 11.72 -13.23 -10.30
CA TYR A 258 12.43 -13.42 -9.04
C TYR A 258 11.64 -14.30 -8.08
N SER A 259 12.30 -15.29 -7.49
CA SER A 259 11.82 -15.99 -6.30
C SER A 259 13.00 -16.44 -5.43
N PRO A 260 12.78 -16.72 -4.13
CA PRO A 260 13.81 -17.26 -3.25
C PRO A 260 14.35 -18.63 -3.66
N LYS A 261 13.60 -19.38 -4.48
CA LYS A 261 13.98 -20.74 -4.88
C LYS A 261 14.65 -20.80 -6.24
N TYR A 262 14.20 -20.02 -7.20
CA TYR A 262 14.70 -20.01 -8.58
C TYR A 262 14.44 -18.65 -9.22
N SER A 263 15.20 -18.35 -10.26
CA SER A 263 15.02 -17.19 -11.11
C SER A 263 14.81 -17.65 -12.56
N VAL A 264 14.07 -16.84 -13.34
CA VAL A 264 13.90 -17.04 -14.78
C VAL A 264 14.17 -15.73 -15.48
N ASN A 265 15.07 -15.77 -16.47
CA ASN A 265 15.39 -14.62 -17.30
C ASN A 265 15.02 -14.93 -18.73
N VAL A 266 14.19 -14.07 -19.34
CA VAL A 266 13.81 -14.17 -20.75
C VAL A 266 14.26 -12.90 -21.43
N ILE A 267 15.31 -13.01 -22.23
CA ILE A 267 15.88 -11.90 -23.00
C ILE A 267 15.85 -12.31 -24.46
N GLY A 268 15.31 -11.45 -25.32
CA GLY A 268 15.24 -11.69 -26.75
C GLY A 268 15.46 -10.43 -27.56
N ASP A 269 15.95 -10.61 -28.76
CA ASP A 269 16.08 -9.56 -29.78
C ASP A 269 15.61 -10.13 -31.12
N MET A 270 14.47 -9.67 -31.56
CA MET A 270 13.88 -10.03 -32.85
C MET A 270 13.69 -8.74 -33.64
N ASN A 271 14.45 -8.60 -34.69
CA ASN A 271 14.38 -7.42 -35.54
C ASN A 271 14.81 -7.71 -36.98
N ASN A 272 14.47 -6.81 -37.87
CA ASN A 272 14.96 -6.78 -39.24
C ASN A 272 15.54 -5.40 -39.63
N ILE A 273 16.00 -4.65 -38.62
CA ILE A 273 16.50 -3.29 -38.80
C ILE A 273 17.97 -3.31 -39.28
N GLY A 274 18.68 -4.42 -39.12
CA GLY A 274 20.08 -4.61 -39.48
C GLY A 274 20.99 -4.82 -38.29
#